data_d1effc7a42c3b6d57087d9da9a2fa673
#
_entry.id   d1effc7a42c3b6d57087d9da9a2fa673
#
_cell.length_a   1.000
_cell.length_b   1.000
_cell.length_c   1.000
_cell.angle_alpha   90.00
_cell.angle_beta   90.00
_cell.angle_gamma   90.00
#
_symmetry.space_group_name_H-M   'P 1'
#
loop_
_entity.id
_entity.type
_entity.pdbx_description
1 polymer ?
#
loop_
_entity_poly.entity_id
_entity_poly.type
_entity_poly.pdbx_seq_one_letter_code
_entity_poly.pdbx_strand_id
1 'polypeptide(L)'
;MNDKNNKISEILEKYKSSFSKNDLLNLESLLSNDLGSIKRYSLFTDGACEFDDEYKPINAGIGGVIKSDNEILFSFSENIGVNTNNEAEYLALIRGLNLCIDNEIIHINIYSDSELVVKQINGEYKVKNERMGLLFKKTHELLSRFDFWKINHVLRDKNTEAD
;
A
#
# COMPACT_ATOMS: atom_id res chain seq x y z
N MET A 1 -14.35 -11.07 12.10
CA MET A 1 -15.00 -9.92 11.43
C MET A 1 -16.27 -10.39 10.73
N ASN A 2 -17.33 -9.64 10.85
CA ASN A 2 -18.70 -10.13 10.69
C ASN A 2 -18.99 -10.44 9.21
N ASP A 3 -19.34 -11.69 8.90
CA ASP A 3 -19.80 -12.22 7.61
C ASP A 3 -20.89 -11.35 6.95
N LYS A 4 -21.65 -10.65 7.78
CA LYS A 4 -22.69 -9.70 7.41
C LYS A 4 -22.16 -8.46 6.67
N ASN A 5 -20.98 -7.97 7.04
CA ASN A 5 -20.37 -6.76 6.45
C ASN A 5 -19.76 -7.05 5.08
N ASN A 6 -19.13 -8.22 4.90
CA ASN A 6 -18.63 -8.67 3.61
C ASN A 6 -19.78 -8.83 2.61
N LYS A 7 -20.90 -9.40 3.05
CA LYS A 7 -22.08 -9.62 2.22
C LYS A 7 -22.74 -8.30 1.79
N ILE A 8 -22.74 -7.29 2.66
CA ILE A 8 -23.27 -5.96 2.35
C ILE A 8 -22.38 -5.24 1.34
N SER A 9 -21.05 -5.30 1.51
CA SER A 9 -20.10 -4.71 0.56
C SER A 9 -20.18 -5.35 -0.83
N GLU A 10 -20.32 -6.66 -0.92
CA GLU A 10 -20.54 -7.38 -2.18
C GLU A 10 -21.85 -6.97 -2.86
N ILE A 11 -22.93 -6.81 -2.11
CA ILE A 11 -24.23 -6.39 -2.62
C ILE A 11 -24.14 -4.95 -3.14
N LEU A 12 -23.51 -4.05 -2.39
CA LEU A 12 -23.33 -2.65 -2.80
C LEU A 12 -22.52 -2.55 -4.10
N GLU A 13 -21.43 -3.29 -4.22
CA GLU A 13 -20.59 -3.28 -5.42
C GLU A 13 -21.35 -3.86 -6.63
N LYS A 14 -22.10 -4.95 -6.43
CA LYS A 14 -22.91 -5.58 -7.47
C LYS A 14 -24.01 -4.68 -8.03
N TYR A 15 -24.61 -3.85 -7.21
CA TYR A 15 -25.74 -3.00 -7.58
C TYR A 15 -25.42 -1.52 -7.68
N LYS A 16 -24.14 -1.13 -7.56
CA LYS A 16 -23.66 0.25 -7.57
C LYS A 16 -24.17 1.08 -8.74
N SER A 17 -24.30 0.47 -9.92
CA SER A 17 -24.83 1.10 -11.12
C SER A 17 -26.36 1.32 -11.10
N SER A 18 -27.06 0.67 -10.18
CA SER A 18 -28.52 0.74 -10.05
C SER A 18 -28.98 1.79 -9.02
N PHE A 19 -28.05 2.33 -8.23
CA PHE A 19 -28.35 3.34 -7.23
C PHE A 19 -28.05 4.74 -7.76
N SER A 20 -28.89 5.70 -7.38
CA SER A 20 -28.55 7.11 -7.60
C SER A 20 -27.36 7.50 -6.71
N LYS A 21 -26.65 8.56 -7.09
CA LYS A 21 -25.52 9.10 -6.29
C LYS A 21 -25.94 9.45 -4.86
N ASN A 22 -27.18 9.92 -4.69
CA ASN A 22 -27.76 10.26 -3.37
C ASN A 22 -28.06 9.00 -2.54
N ASP A 23 -28.58 7.94 -3.18
CA ASP A 23 -28.84 6.66 -2.49
C ASP A 23 -27.55 6.01 -2.01
N LEU A 24 -26.49 6.07 -2.81
CA LEU A 24 -25.15 5.56 -2.41
C LEU A 24 -24.60 6.34 -1.22
N LEU A 25 -24.68 7.67 -1.21
CA LEU A 25 -24.25 8.51 -0.08
C LEU A 25 -25.05 8.21 1.19
N ASN A 26 -26.36 8.02 1.06
CA ASN A 26 -27.23 7.67 2.18
C ASN A 26 -26.93 6.26 2.73
N LEU A 27 -26.68 5.29 1.84
CA LEU A 27 -26.30 3.93 2.24
C LEU A 27 -24.93 3.90 2.90
N GLU A 28 -23.95 4.64 2.38
CA GLU A 28 -22.63 4.79 3.01
C GLU A 28 -22.72 5.46 4.38
N SER A 29 -23.58 6.47 4.52
CA SER A 29 -23.83 7.13 5.82
C SER A 29 -24.51 6.22 6.84
N LEU A 30 -25.52 5.45 6.43
CA LEU A 30 -26.21 4.48 7.28
C LEU A 30 -25.30 3.34 7.70
N LEU A 31 -24.47 2.84 6.78
CA LEU A 31 -23.50 1.78 7.07
C LEU A 31 -22.37 2.28 7.99
N SER A 32 -21.91 3.52 7.85
CA SER A 32 -20.90 4.11 8.73
C SER A 32 -21.42 4.33 10.16
N ASN A 33 -22.72 4.58 10.33
CA ASN A 33 -23.35 4.69 11.65
C ASN A 33 -23.57 3.34 12.35
N ASP A 34 -23.81 2.27 11.57
CA ASP A 34 -24.11 0.93 12.11
C ASP A 34 -22.85 0.05 12.27
N LEU A 35 -21.77 0.36 11.57
CA LEU A 35 -20.55 -0.45 11.48
C LEU A 35 -19.46 -0.04 12.51
N GLY A 36 -19.74 0.88 13.43
CA GLY A 36 -18.75 1.40 14.37
C GLY A 36 -17.44 1.65 13.63
N SER A 37 -16.95 2.84 13.52
CA SER A 37 -15.81 3.32 12.71
C SER A 37 -15.01 2.23 12.02
N ILE A 38 -15.23 1.99 10.71
CA ILE A 38 -14.36 1.15 9.89
C ILE A 38 -12.97 1.77 10.00
N LYS A 39 -12.07 1.08 10.67
CA LYS A 39 -10.68 1.54 10.80
C LYS A 39 -10.07 1.61 9.40
N ARG A 40 -9.65 2.81 9.02
CA ARG A 40 -8.94 3.05 7.77
C ARG A 40 -7.45 2.90 8.03
N TYR A 41 -6.84 1.92 7.37
CA TYR A 41 -5.41 1.71 7.47
C TYR A 41 -4.70 2.31 6.28
N SER A 42 -3.57 2.94 6.54
CA SER A 42 -2.70 3.52 5.52
C SER A 42 -1.27 3.03 5.75
N LEU A 43 -0.63 2.58 4.67
CA LEU A 43 0.78 2.19 4.64
C LEU A 43 1.54 3.23 3.82
N PHE A 44 2.53 3.87 4.43
CA PHE A 44 3.49 4.75 3.78
C PHE A 44 4.83 4.03 3.69
N THR A 45 5.45 4.04 2.53
CA THR A 45 6.74 3.36 2.30
C THR A 45 7.72 4.29 1.58
N ASP A 46 8.99 4.16 1.91
CA ASP A 46 10.12 4.82 1.27
C ASP A 46 11.32 3.90 1.21
N GLY A 47 12.06 3.97 0.10
CA GLY A 47 13.30 3.25 -0.10
C GLY A 47 14.34 4.16 -0.72
N ALA A 48 15.54 4.16 -0.15
CA ALA A 48 16.63 4.99 -0.64
C ALA A 48 17.92 4.20 -0.73
N CYS A 49 18.77 4.51 -1.70
CA CYS A 49 20.11 3.96 -1.77
C CYS A 49 21.18 5.07 -1.78
N GLU A 50 22.33 4.71 -1.23
CA GLU A 50 23.57 5.49 -1.27
C GLU A 50 24.40 5.04 -2.46
N PHE A 51 25.12 5.98 -3.07
CA PHE A 51 25.97 5.75 -4.22
C PHE A 51 27.41 6.15 -3.89
N ASP A 52 28.37 5.44 -4.51
CA ASP A 52 29.75 5.87 -4.52
C ASP A 52 30.01 7.00 -5.55
N ASP A 53 31.25 7.45 -5.66
CA ASP A 53 31.67 8.51 -6.57
C ASP A 53 31.50 8.13 -8.06
N GLU A 54 31.34 6.82 -8.37
CA GLU A 54 31.09 6.29 -9.69
C GLU A 54 29.58 6.01 -9.95
N TYR A 55 28.70 6.49 -9.06
CA TYR A 55 27.27 6.25 -9.09
C TYR A 55 26.86 4.76 -9.01
N LYS A 56 27.65 3.93 -8.34
CA LYS A 56 27.29 2.55 -8.04
C LYS A 56 26.60 2.48 -6.67
N PRO A 57 25.50 1.71 -6.53
CA PRO A 57 24.86 1.51 -5.25
C PRO A 57 25.82 0.83 -4.25
N ILE A 58 25.98 1.38 -3.08
CA ILE A 58 26.85 0.84 -2.02
C ILE A 58 26.07 0.39 -0.79
N ASN A 59 24.92 0.99 -0.58
CA ASN A 59 24.05 0.65 0.56
C ASN A 59 22.63 1.13 0.28
N ALA A 60 21.64 0.48 0.89
CA ALA A 60 20.26 0.92 0.79
C ALA A 60 19.52 0.73 2.12
N GLY A 61 18.56 1.59 2.36
CA GLY A 61 17.64 1.54 3.48
C GLY A 61 16.19 1.52 3.04
N ILE A 62 15.36 0.96 3.87
CA ILE A 62 13.90 0.97 3.70
C ILE A 62 13.24 1.48 4.97
N GLY A 63 12.13 2.19 4.81
CA GLY A 63 11.32 2.67 5.89
C GLY A 63 9.84 2.64 5.57
N GLY A 64 9.04 2.70 6.61
CA GLY A 64 7.60 2.85 6.45
C GLY A 64 6.84 2.92 7.76
N VAL A 65 5.61 3.39 7.65
CA VAL A 65 4.67 3.46 8.78
C VAL A 65 3.30 2.94 8.37
N ILE A 66 2.64 2.27 9.30
CA ILE A 66 1.24 1.88 9.19
C ILE A 66 0.44 2.72 10.17
N LYS A 67 -0.60 3.36 9.69
CA LYS A 67 -1.52 4.18 10.47
C LYS A 67 -2.93 3.60 10.47
N SER A 68 -3.63 3.82 11.57
CA SER A 68 -5.08 3.74 11.62
C SER A 68 -5.62 5.16 11.82
N ASP A 69 -6.35 5.68 10.85
CA ASP A 69 -6.72 7.09 10.77
C ASP A 69 -5.46 7.99 10.83
N ASN A 70 -5.26 8.74 11.93
CA ASN A 70 -4.09 9.60 12.12
C ASN A 70 -3.08 9.04 13.14
N GLU A 71 -3.31 7.83 13.66
CA GLU A 71 -2.49 7.23 14.70
C GLU A 71 -1.50 6.22 14.11
N ILE A 72 -0.22 6.37 14.42
CA ILE A 72 0.82 5.42 14.01
C ILE A 72 0.68 4.15 14.85
N LEU A 73 0.45 3.03 14.19
CA LEU A 73 0.37 1.71 14.83
C LEU A 73 1.71 0.97 14.79
N PHE A 74 2.37 1.01 13.64
CA PHE A 74 3.63 0.31 13.39
C PHE A 74 4.56 1.16 12.55
N SER A 75 5.84 1.01 12.77
CA SER A 75 6.88 1.59 11.92
C SER A 75 8.04 0.61 11.75
N PHE A 76 8.78 0.75 10.67
CA PHE A 76 10.01 0.02 10.44
C PHE A 76 11.06 0.92 9.76
N SER A 77 12.32 0.65 10.05
CA SER A 77 13.47 1.27 9.39
C SER A 77 14.60 0.23 9.40
N GLU A 78 15.04 -0.22 8.23
CA GLU A 78 15.98 -1.32 8.10
C GLU A 78 17.04 -1.01 7.04
N ASN A 79 18.28 -1.41 7.30
CA ASN A 79 19.32 -1.45 6.28
C ASN A 79 19.21 -2.78 5.52
N ILE A 80 19.20 -2.72 4.20
CA ILE A 80 19.03 -3.88 3.32
C ILE A 80 20.27 -4.21 2.49
N GLY A 81 21.41 -3.56 2.79
CA GLY A 81 22.65 -3.76 2.06
C GLY A 81 22.62 -3.15 0.65
N VAL A 82 23.39 -3.72 -0.26
CA VAL A 82 23.55 -3.19 -1.62
C VAL A 82 22.32 -3.50 -2.47
N ASN A 83 21.53 -2.48 -2.76
CA ASN A 83 20.39 -2.53 -3.65
C ASN A 83 20.29 -1.22 -4.44
N THR A 84 19.64 -1.23 -5.59
CA THR A 84 19.31 -0.01 -6.31
C THR A 84 18.15 0.73 -5.63
N ASN A 85 17.97 2.01 -5.95
CA ASN A 85 16.86 2.79 -5.41
C ASN A 85 15.50 2.14 -5.69
N ASN A 86 15.27 1.71 -6.92
CA ASN A 86 14.01 1.05 -7.30
C ASN A 86 13.80 -0.29 -6.57
N GLU A 87 14.86 -1.07 -6.34
CA GLU A 87 14.78 -2.29 -5.53
C GLU A 87 14.43 -1.97 -4.07
N ALA A 88 15.05 -0.92 -3.49
CA ALA A 88 14.75 -0.48 -2.14
C ALA A 88 13.28 -0.07 -1.99
N GLU A 89 12.73 0.66 -2.96
CA GLU A 89 11.31 1.03 -2.97
C GLU A 89 10.38 -0.20 -2.98
N TYR A 90 10.66 -1.20 -3.81
CA TYR A 90 9.90 -2.46 -3.79
C TYR A 90 10.05 -3.22 -2.47
N LEU A 91 11.25 -3.28 -1.92
CA LEU A 91 11.53 -3.97 -0.66
C LEU A 91 10.85 -3.29 0.53
N ALA A 92 10.78 -1.95 0.53
CA ALA A 92 10.00 -1.19 1.51
C ALA A 92 8.51 -1.56 1.44
N LEU A 93 7.93 -1.61 0.23
CA LEU A 93 6.55 -2.02 0.01
C LEU A 93 6.30 -3.45 0.49
N ILE A 94 7.15 -4.41 0.10
CA ILE A 94 7.06 -5.81 0.52
C ILE A 94 7.13 -5.93 2.04
N ARG A 95 8.04 -5.19 2.69
CA ARG A 95 8.17 -5.19 4.15
C ARG A 95 6.92 -4.68 4.84
N GLY A 96 6.37 -3.56 4.35
CA GLY A 96 5.13 -2.97 4.85
C GLY A 96 3.92 -3.90 4.68
N LEU A 97 3.78 -4.54 3.52
CA LEU A 97 2.69 -5.49 3.26
C LEU A 97 2.77 -6.72 4.17
N ASN A 98 3.97 -7.29 4.40
CA ASN A 98 4.14 -8.38 5.36
C ASN A 98 3.73 -7.95 6.77
N LEU A 99 4.13 -6.76 7.20
CA LEU A 99 3.76 -6.23 8.52
C LEU A 99 2.25 -6.05 8.66
N CYS A 100 1.56 -5.61 7.59
CA CYS A 100 0.09 -5.56 7.56
C CYS A 100 -0.53 -6.96 7.72
N ILE A 101 -0.04 -7.93 6.95
CA ILE A 101 -0.54 -9.31 6.97
C ILE A 101 -0.34 -9.95 8.34
N ASP A 102 0.83 -9.77 8.95
CA ASP A 102 1.17 -10.30 10.29
C ASP A 102 0.25 -9.72 11.39
N ASN A 103 -0.33 -8.55 11.15
CA ASN A 103 -1.26 -7.88 12.05
C ASN A 103 -2.73 -7.94 11.59
N GLU A 104 -3.04 -8.87 10.68
CA GLU A 104 -4.41 -9.13 10.20
C GLU A 104 -5.09 -7.90 9.55
N ILE A 105 -4.30 -6.96 9.02
CA ILE A 105 -4.78 -5.83 8.25
C ILE A 105 -4.98 -6.29 6.81
N ILE A 106 -6.24 -6.37 6.38
CA ILE A 106 -6.63 -6.88 5.06
C ILE A 106 -7.23 -5.82 4.14
N HIS A 107 -7.43 -4.61 4.64
CA HIS A 107 -7.90 -3.44 3.89
C HIS A 107 -6.88 -2.32 4.06
N ILE A 108 -6.20 -1.91 2.99
CA ILE A 108 -5.08 -0.98 3.07
C ILE A 108 -5.07 0.03 1.92
N ASN A 109 -4.85 1.29 2.24
CA ASN A 109 -4.42 2.30 1.28
C ASN A 109 -2.91 2.47 1.38
N ILE A 110 -2.22 2.33 0.27
CA ILE A 110 -0.75 2.38 0.19
C ILE A 110 -0.35 3.70 -0.45
N TYR A 111 0.69 4.32 0.08
CA TYR A 111 1.27 5.56 -0.40
C TYR A 111 2.77 5.40 -0.57
N SER A 112 3.27 5.72 -1.75
CA SER A 112 4.69 5.71 -2.09
C SER A 112 5.03 6.91 -2.95
N ASP A 113 6.20 7.48 -2.81
CA ASP A 113 6.72 8.54 -3.68
C ASP A 113 7.49 8.01 -4.90
N SER A 114 7.64 6.70 -5.01
CA SER A 114 8.15 6.04 -6.21
C SER A 114 7.07 5.94 -7.30
N GLU A 115 7.03 6.92 -8.20
CA GLU A 115 6.12 6.89 -9.35
C GLU A 115 6.26 5.60 -10.17
N LEU A 116 7.51 5.11 -10.34
CA LEU A 116 7.78 3.89 -11.08
C LEU A 116 7.08 2.68 -10.45
N VAL A 117 7.26 2.46 -9.14
CA VAL A 117 6.65 1.34 -8.42
C VAL A 117 5.13 1.43 -8.47
N VAL A 118 4.57 2.61 -8.18
CA VAL A 118 3.11 2.81 -8.22
C VAL A 118 2.53 2.49 -9.59
N LYS A 119 3.13 3.00 -10.67
CA LYS A 119 2.64 2.75 -12.04
C LYS A 119 2.85 1.31 -12.50
N GLN A 120 3.91 0.64 -12.05
CA GLN A 120 4.10 -0.78 -12.33
C GLN A 120 3.05 -1.63 -11.61
N ILE A 121 2.81 -1.41 -10.33
CA ILE A 121 1.81 -2.15 -9.55
C ILE A 121 0.39 -1.93 -10.09
N ASN A 122 0.06 -0.72 -10.53
CA ASN A 122 -1.22 -0.40 -11.18
C ASN A 122 -1.33 -0.91 -12.63
N GLY A 123 -0.27 -1.52 -13.19
CA GLY A 123 -0.27 -2.07 -14.55
C GLY A 123 -0.11 -1.04 -15.67
N GLU A 124 0.21 0.21 -15.33
CA GLU A 124 0.43 1.30 -16.30
C GLU A 124 1.80 1.20 -16.96
N TYR A 125 2.82 0.73 -16.23
CA TYR A 125 4.19 0.53 -16.71
C TYR A 125 4.57 -0.95 -16.70
N LYS A 126 5.25 -1.39 -17.76
CA LYS A 126 5.80 -2.76 -17.84
C LYS A 126 7.09 -2.87 -17.04
N VAL A 127 7.25 -4.00 -16.36
CA VAL A 127 8.51 -4.39 -15.71
C VAL A 127 9.38 -5.11 -16.73
N LYS A 128 10.56 -4.55 -17.04
CA LYS A 128 11.48 -5.10 -18.05
C LYS A 128 12.70 -5.80 -17.45
N ASN A 129 13.12 -5.37 -16.28
CA ASN A 129 14.28 -5.91 -15.56
C ASN A 129 13.88 -7.18 -14.79
N GLU A 130 14.67 -8.25 -14.90
CA GLU A 130 14.39 -9.54 -14.29
C GLU A 130 14.32 -9.46 -12.75
N ARG A 131 15.27 -8.76 -12.11
CA ARG A 131 15.28 -8.59 -10.64
C ARG A 131 14.04 -7.83 -10.17
N MET A 132 13.69 -6.76 -10.87
CA MET A 132 12.45 -6.01 -10.61
C MET A 132 11.20 -6.87 -10.84
N GLY A 133 11.26 -7.75 -11.84
CA GLY A 133 10.17 -8.71 -12.13
C GLY A 133 9.91 -9.67 -10.98
N LEU A 134 10.94 -10.14 -10.30
CA LEU A 134 10.81 -10.98 -9.10
C LEU A 134 10.16 -10.21 -7.94
N LEU A 135 10.59 -8.96 -7.71
CA LEU A 135 10.01 -8.10 -6.67
C LEU A 135 8.55 -7.74 -6.98
N PHE A 136 8.26 -7.41 -8.23
CA PHE A 136 6.91 -7.17 -8.72
C PHE A 136 5.99 -8.38 -8.47
N LYS A 137 6.43 -9.59 -8.87
CA LYS A 137 5.68 -10.83 -8.64
C LYS A 137 5.42 -11.06 -7.16
N LYS A 138 6.45 -10.91 -6.32
CA LYS A 138 6.34 -11.06 -4.87
C LYS A 138 5.34 -10.07 -4.27
N THR A 139 5.37 -8.82 -4.73
CA THR A 139 4.43 -7.78 -4.29
C THR A 139 2.99 -8.17 -4.63
N HIS A 140 2.71 -8.63 -5.85
CA HIS A 140 1.37 -9.07 -6.25
C HIS A 140 0.90 -10.32 -5.51
N GLU A 141 1.78 -11.26 -5.19
CA GLU A 141 1.46 -12.40 -4.33
C GLU A 141 1.00 -11.94 -2.93
N LEU A 142 1.66 -10.94 -2.35
CA LEU A 142 1.25 -10.37 -1.06
C LEU A 142 -0.06 -9.60 -1.18
N LEU A 143 -0.21 -8.76 -2.21
CA LEU A 143 -1.43 -7.97 -2.45
C LEU A 143 -2.66 -8.87 -2.64
N SER A 144 -2.50 -10.06 -3.21
CA SER A 144 -3.60 -11.03 -3.37
C SER A 144 -4.19 -11.54 -2.04
N ARG A 145 -3.50 -11.32 -0.92
CA ARG A 145 -3.96 -11.68 0.44
C ARG A 145 -4.81 -10.59 1.09
N PHE A 146 -4.94 -9.43 0.45
CA PHE A 146 -5.78 -8.34 0.93
C PHE A 146 -7.16 -8.41 0.27
N ASP A 147 -8.21 -8.15 1.05
CA ASP A 147 -9.57 -8.04 0.52
C ASP A 147 -9.75 -6.72 -0.25
N PHE A 148 -9.04 -5.68 0.18
CA PHE A 148 -8.97 -4.40 -0.51
C PHE A 148 -7.57 -3.80 -0.38
N TRP A 149 -7.04 -3.33 -1.51
CA TRP A 149 -5.85 -2.50 -1.54
C TRP A 149 -5.94 -1.45 -2.66
N LYS A 150 -5.30 -0.33 -2.42
CA LYS A 150 -5.11 0.72 -3.42
C LYS A 150 -3.73 1.31 -3.21
N ILE A 151 -2.97 1.51 -4.28
CA ILE A 151 -1.67 2.17 -4.22
C ILE A 151 -1.74 3.53 -4.92
N ASN A 152 -1.19 4.55 -4.26
CA ASN A 152 -1.24 5.94 -4.70
C ASN A 152 0.17 6.52 -4.69
N HIS A 153 0.49 7.27 -5.75
CA HIS A 153 1.69 8.09 -5.77
C HIS A 153 1.46 9.36 -4.94
N VAL A 154 2.43 9.69 -4.08
CA VAL A 154 2.48 10.93 -3.32
C VAL A 154 3.76 11.67 -3.61
N LEU A 155 3.73 12.99 -3.56
CA LEU A 155 4.96 13.76 -3.70
C LEU A 155 5.85 13.56 -2.47
N ARG A 156 7.17 13.59 -2.66
CA ARG A 156 8.16 13.30 -1.61
C ARG A 156 8.02 14.21 -0.39
N ASP A 157 7.70 15.48 -0.60
CA ASP A 157 7.42 16.45 0.47
C ASP A 157 6.16 16.12 1.30
N LYS A 158 5.32 15.23 0.81
CA LYS A 158 4.11 14.74 1.49
C LYS A 158 4.27 13.31 2.03
N ASN A 159 5.38 12.64 1.76
CA ASN A 159 5.71 11.30 2.28
C ASN A 159 6.65 11.36 3.50
N THR A 160 6.68 12.49 4.20
CA THR A 160 7.53 12.72 5.38
C THR A 160 7.31 11.73 6.52
N GLU A 161 6.27 10.93 6.44
CA GLU A 161 5.93 9.93 7.45
C GLU A 161 6.67 8.60 7.26
N ALA A 162 7.16 8.33 6.04
CA ALA A 162 7.95 7.13 5.74
C ALA A 162 9.46 7.37 5.84
N ASP A 163 9.88 8.64 5.82
CA ASP A 163 11.27 9.07 5.94
C ASP A 163 11.92 8.69 7.29
#